data_d8dc6320114cd71e258b16585c666b9e
#
_entry.id   d8dc6320114cd71e258b16585c666b9e
#
_cell.length_a   1.000
_cell.length_b   1.000
_cell.length_c   1.000
_cell.angle_alpha   90.00
_cell.angle_beta   90.00
_cell.angle_gamma   90.00
#
_symmetry.space_group_name_H-M   'P 1'
#
loop_
_entity.id
_entity.type
_entity.pdbx_description
1 polymer ?
#
loop_
_entity_poly.entity_id
_entity_poly.type
_entity_poly.pdbx_seq_one_letter_code
_entity_poly.pdbx_strand_id
1 'polypeptide(L)'
;MRLLHVADLHAGKRLYDRISRKEDLFYALEQIKRICKEEKVEVLLIAGDVFDKRNPDFESQEVILEFLTEINSFGLHTLLIAGNHDSYDFVKIYKPLRKLANIHAFDRPSKNIKEMVFEYGELKVACIPYPDERVITHLHEEKERSYAEKVALYMKALANEVRDARYKVLMARRLH
;
A
#
# COMPACT_ATOMS: atom_id res chain seq x y z
N MET A 1 -13.37 5.08 15.15
CA MET A 1 -12.58 4.50 14.05
C MET A 1 -11.14 4.44 14.46
N ARG A 2 -10.50 3.28 14.33
CA ARG A 2 -9.08 3.06 14.62
C ARG A 2 -8.35 2.59 13.37
N LEU A 3 -7.24 3.25 13.06
CA LEU A 3 -6.38 2.92 11.93
C LEU A 3 -5.01 2.48 12.46
N LEU A 4 -4.42 1.46 11.86
CA LEU A 4 -3.04 1.08 12.06
C LEU A 4 -2.25 1.32 10.78
N HIS A 5 -1.11 2.00 10.89
CA HIS A 5 -0.23 2.25 9.74
C HIS A 5 1.08 1.48 9.94
N VAL A 6 1.46 0.74 8.92
CA VAL A 6 2.73 0.03 8.82
C VAL A 6 3.36 0.28 7.45
N ALA A 7 4.67 0.16 7.35
CA ALA A 7 5.42 0.26 6.10
C ALA A 7 6.71 -0.57 6.21
N ASP A 8 7.39 -0.75 5.09
CA ASP A 8 8.75 -1.31 5.06
C ASP A 8 8.85 -2.73 5.65
N LEU A 9 7.90 -3.61 5.28
CA LEU A 9 7.92 -5.00 5.72
C LEU A 9 9.12 -5.77 5.15
N HIS A 10 9.53 -5.43 3.92
CA HIS A 10 10.69 -6.01 3.23
C HIS A 10 10.76 -7.54 3.33
N ALA A 11 9.65 -8.23 3.02
CA ALA A 11 9.66 -9.69 2.98
C ALA A 11 10.75 -10.20 2.04
N GLY A 12 11.53 -11.17 2.51
CA GLY A 12 12.69 -11.70 1.80
C GLY A 12 13.99 -10.94 2.02
N LYS A 13 14.03 -9.95 2.94
CA LYS A 13 15.24 -9.20 3.26
C LYS A 13 16.33 -10.09 3.83
N ARG A 14 17.56 -9.85 3.36
CA ARG A 14 18.78 -10.48 3.87
C ARG A 14 19.82 -9.41 4.25
N LEU A 15 20.50 -9.62 5.37
CA LEU A 15 21.65 -8.82 5.76
C LEU A 15 22.90 -9.38 5.06
N TYR A 16 23.63 -8.51 4.38
CA TYR A 16 24.85 -8.87 3.63
C TYR A 16 24.63 -10.04 2.65
N ASP A 17 23.42 -10.16 2.08
CA ASP A 17 22.95 -11.27 1.22
C ASP A 17 23.09 -12.69 1.83
N ARG A 18 23.38 -12.79 3.10
CA ARG A 18 23.68 -14.07 3.78
C ARG A 18 22.68 -14.42 4.89
N ILE A 19 22.36 -13.44 5.75
CA ILE A 19 21.56 -13.68 6.95
C ILE A 19 20.10 -13.32 6.65
N SER A 20 19.22 -14.31 6.63
CA SER A 20 17.77 -14.07 6.46
C SER A 20 17.22 -13.29 7.66
N ARG A 21 16.33 -12.33 7.37
CA ARG A 21 15.55 -11.58 8.37
C ARG A 21 14.13 -12.13 8.53
N LYS A 22 13.91 -13.37 8.14
CA LYS A 22 12.60 -14.01 8.16
C LYS A 22 11.99 -14.03 9.58
N GLU A 23 12.78 -14.39 10.59
CA GLU A 23 12.31 -14.44 11.99
C GLU A 23 11.89 -13.06 12.49
N ASP A 24 12.64 -12.01 12.14
CA ASP A 24 12.27 -10.63 12.51
C ASP A 24 10.98 -10.19 11.82
N LEU A 25 10.79 -10.58 10.55
CA LEU A 25 9.56 -10.32 9.83
C LEU A 25 8.39 -11.04 10.50
N PHE A 26 8.50 -12.33 10.79
CA PHE A 26 7.46 -13.07 11.49
C PHE A 26 7.09 -12.42 12.81
N TYR A 27 8.09 -12.06 13.62
CA TYR A 27 7.83 -11.35 14.87
C TYR A 27 7.06 -10.05 14.66
N ALA A 28 7.46 -9.24 13.66
CA ALA A 28 6.76 -7.99 13.33
C ALA A 28 5.31 -8.23 12.88
N LEU A 29 5.08 -9.22 12.01
CA LEU A 29 3.72 -9.57 11.54
C LEU A 29 2.83 -10.05 12.69
N GLU A 30 3.36 -10.85 13.63
CA GLU A 30 2.63 -11.26 14.85
C GLU A 30 2.28 -10.06 15.73
N GLN A 31 3.18 -9.09 15.90
CA GLN A 31 2.88 -7.85 16.63
C GLN A 31 1.75 -7.07 15.96
N ILE A 32 1.79 -6.94 14.62
CA ILE A 32 0.75 -6.24 13.87
C ILE A 32 -0.61 -6.93 14.08
N LYS A 33 -0.66 -8.27 13.96
CA LYS A 33 -1.89 -9.06 14.17
C LYS A 33 -2.44 -8.86 15.58
N ARG A 34 -1.57 -8.91 16.58
CA ARG A 34 -1.94 -8.70 17.99
C ARG A 34 -2.55 -7.32 18.19
N ILE A 35 -1.88 -6.26 17.72
CA ILE A 35 -2.35 -4.88 17.83
C ILE A 35 -3.71 -4.72 17.12
N CYS A 36 -3.86 -5.29 15.92
CA CYS A 36 -5.13 -5.24 15.19
C CYS A 36 -6.29 -5.79 16.02
N LYS A 37 -6.07 -6.91 16.72
CA LYS A 37 -7.07 -7.56 17.58
C LYS A 37 -7.35 -6.76 18.87
N GLU A 38 -6.28 -6.45 19.62
CA GLU A 38 -6.38 -5.81 20.93
C GLU A 38 -6.99 -4.41 20.82
N GLU A 39 -6.57 -3.65 19.81
CA GLU A 39 -7.01 -2.29 19.58
C GLU A 39 -8.28 -2.20 18.72
N LYS A 40 -8.83 -3.32 18.25
CA LYS A 40 -10.02 -3.36 17.38
C LYS A 40 -9.84 -2.43 16.17
N VAL A 41 -8.73 -2.59 15.47
CA VAL A 41 -8.40 -1.82 14.28
C VAL A 41 -9.45 -2.09 13.20
N GLU A 42 -9.95 -1.03 12.57
CA GLU A 42 -10.95 -1.13 11.49
C GLU A 42 -10.29 -1.06 10.11
N VAL A 43 -9.16 -0.34 10.00
CA VAL A 43 -8.41 -0.21 8.74
C VAL A 43 -6.92 -0.35 8.99
N LEU A 44 -6.27 -1.30 8.32
CA LEU A 44 -4.82 -1.46 8.28
C LEU A 44 -4.27 -0.84 7.00
N LEU A 45 -3.31 0.07 7.14
CA LEU A 45 -2.62 0.74 6.03
C LEU A 45 -1.21 0.18 5.89
N ILE A 46 -0.89 -0.48 4.75
CA ILE A 46 0.44 -1.00 4.43
C ILE A 46 1.06 -0.09 3.35
N ALA A 47 1.88 0.85 3.78
CA ALA A 47 2.34 1.96 2.96
C ALA A 47 3.65 1.65 2.19
N GLY A 48 3.63 0.57 1.43
CA GLY A 48 4.69 0.20 0.48
C GLY A 48 5.84 -0.59 1.08
N ASP A 49 6.72 -1.04 0.18
CA ASP A 49 7.87 -1.92 0.44
C ASP A 49 7.48 -3.17 1.22
N VAL A 50 6.46 -3.85 0.70
CA VAL A 50 6.00 -5.15 1.22
C VAL A 50 7.08 -6.20 1.01
N PHE A 51 7.71 -6.17 -0.16
CA PHE A 51 8.80 -7.05 -0.54
C PHE A 51 10.15 -6.29 -0.61
N ASP A 52 11.23 -7.01 -0.34
CA ASP A 52 12.59 -6.43 -0.43
C ASP A 52 13.09 -6.31 -1.88
N LYS A 53 12.54 -7.12 -2.78
CA LYS A 53 12.94 -7.17 -4.20
C LYS A 53 11.73 -7.15 -5.12
N ARG A 54 11.89 -6.56 -6.31
CA ARG A 54 10.85 -6.53 -7.35
C ARG A 54 10.37 -7.91 -7.80
N ASN A 55 11.21 -8.92 -7.66
CA ASN A 55 10.86 -10.32 -7.94
C ASN A 55 11.06 -11.12 -6.63
N PRO A 56 10.07 -11.11 -5.72
CA PRO A 56 10.15 -11.82 -4.46
C PRO A 56 10.14 -13.33 -4.69
N ASP A 57 10.87 -14.05 -3.86
CA ASP A 57 10.83 -15.51 -3.87
C ASP A 57 9.45 -16.04 -3.40
N PHE A 58 9.21 -17.31 -3.67
CA PHE A 58 7.93 -17.95 -3.34
C PHE A 58 7.63 -17.89 -1.84
N GLU A 59 8.63 -18.13 -1.00
CA GLU A 59 8.48 -18.11 0.45
C GLU A 59 8.06 -16.75 0.98
N SER A 60 8.63 -15.68 0.44
CA SER A 60 8.27 -14.30 0.79
C SER A 60 6.82 -13.97 0.39
N GLN A 61 6.39 -14.46 -0.78
CA GLN A 61 5.03 -14.27 -1.26
C GLN A 61 4.02 -15.02 -0.38
N GLU A 62 4.34 -16.27 -0.01
CA GLU A 62 3.51 -17.12 0.85
C GLU A 62 3.29 -16.47 2.21
N VAL A 63 4.35 -16.01 2.87
CA VAL A 63 4.29 -15.33 4.18
C VAL A 63 3.37 -14.11 4.14
N ILE A 64 3.47 -13.27 3.11
CA ILE A 64 2.61 -12.09 2.99
C ILE A 64 1.16 -12.47 2.70
N LEU A 65 0.93 -13.49 1.86
CA LEU A 65 -0.42 -13.95 1.56
C LEU A 65 -1.10 -14.55 2.81
N GLU A 66 -0.38 -15.35 3.58
CA GLU A 66 -0.86 -15.90 4.85
C GLU A 66 -1.21 -14.78 5.83
N PHE A 67 -0.30 -13.83 6.02
CA PHE A 67 -0.55 -12.65 6.86
C PHE A 67 -1.82 -11.89 6.45
N LEU A 68 -1.97 -11.58 5.17
CA LEU A 68 -3.15 -10.88 4.65
C LEU A 68 -4.44 -11.69 4.85
N THR A 69 -4.36 -13.01 4.71
CA THR A 69 -5.50 -13.91 4.91
C THR A 69 -5.94 -13.94 6.38
N GLU A 70 -4.98 -14.03 7.30
CA GLU A 70 -5.26 -13.99 8.73
C GLU A 70 -5.83 -12.64 9.16
N ILE A 71 -5.23 -11.54 8.72
CA ILE A 71 -5.73 -10.18 8.99
C ILE A 71 -7.16 -10.01 8.49
N ASN A 72 -7.46 -10.51 7.29
CA ASN A 72 -8.81 -10.46 6.73
C ASN A 72 -9.82 -11.23 7.60
N SER A 73 -9.41 -12.30 8.27
CA SER A 73 -10.29 -13.05 9.18
C SER A 73 -10.76 -12.24 10.40
N PHE A 74 -10.09 -11.14 10.72
CA PHE A 74 -10.51 -10.20 11.79
C PHE A 74 -11.61 -9.23 11.35
N GLY A 75 -11.98 -9.23 10.06
CA GLY A 75 -13.05 -8.41 9.51
C GLY A 75 -12.68 -6.96 9.24
N LEU A 76 -11.41 -6.56 9.42
CA LEU A 76 -10.94 -5.21 9.12
C LEU A 76 -10.63 -5.03 7.62
N HIS A 77 -10.55 -3.79 7.16
CA HIS A 77 -10.09 -3.47 5.82
C HIS A 77 -8.58 -3.32 5.78
N THR A 78 -7.93 -3.93 4.79
CA THR A 78 -6.48 -3.77 4.54
C THR A 78 -6.25 -3.01 3.25
N LEU A 79 -5.53 -1.90 3.32
CA LEU A 79 -5.10 -1.12 2.16
C LEU A 79 -3.60 -1.34 1.96
N LEU A 80 -3.21 -1.67 0.74
CA LEU A 80 -1.84 -1.96 0.36
C LEU A 80 -1.45 -1.09 -0.85
N ILE A 81 -0.42 -0.26 -0.73
CA ILE A 81 0.17 0.45 -1.88
C ILE A 81 1.52 -0.14 -2.24
N ALA A 82 1.90 -0.11 -3.52
CA ALA A 82 3.25 -0.47 -3.93
C ALA A 82 4.27 0.59 -3.50
N GLY A 83 5.41 0.14 -2.97
CA GLY A 83 6.58 0.95 -2.69
C GLY A 83 7.58 0.95 -3.86
N ASN A 84 8.77 1.53 -3.64
CA ASN A 84 9.81 1.58 -4.67
C ASN A 84 10.56 0.25 -4.84
N HIS A 85 10.55 -0.61 -3.84
CA HIS A 85 11.08 -1.98 -3.91
C HIS A 85 10.09 -2.95 -4.53
N ASP A 86 8.78 -2.67 -4.43
CA ASP A 86 7.75 -3.55 -4.96
C ASP A 86 7.66 -3.48 -6.48
N SER A 87 7.38 -4.62 -7.11
CA SER A 87 6.92 -4.64 -8.49
C SER A 87 5.43 -4.31 -8.54
N TYR A 88 5.05 -3.43 -9.46
CA TYR A 88 3.64 -3.16 -9.72
C TYR A 88 2.85 -4.42 -10.06
N ASP A 89 3.46 -5.34 -10.80
CA ASP A 89 2.79 -6.58 -11.21
C ASP A 89 2.54 -7.51 -10.02
N PHE A 90 3.45 -7.57 -9.05
CA PHE A 90 3.24 -8.35 -7.83
C PHE A 90 2.16 -7.74 -6.94
N VAL A 91 2.13 -6.42 -6.76
CA VAL A 91 1.04 -5.78 -5.99
C VAL A 91 -0.29 -5.91 -6.73
N LYS A 92 -0.29 -5.87 -8.06
CA LYS A 92 -1.48 -6.03 -8.90
C LYS A 92 -2.19 -7.37 -8.69
N ILE A 93 -1.47 -8.45 -8.37
CA ILE A 93 -2.09 -9.77 -8.13
C ILE A 93 -3.05 -9.77 -6.93
N TYR A 94 -2.89 -8.84 -6.00
CA TYR A 94 -3.79 -8.70 -4.84
C TYR A 94 -5.08 -7.90 -5.17
N LYS A 95 -5.15 -7.18 -6.29
CA LYS A 95 -6.34 -6.37 -6.65
C LYS A 95 -7.65 -7.17 -6.74
N PRO A 96 -7.67 -8.40 -7.28
CA PRO A 96 -8.89 -9.19 -7.31
C PRO A 96 -9.43 -9.54 -5.92
N LEU A 97 -8.60 -9.54 -4.88
CA LEU A 97 -8.99 -9.92 -3.52
C LEU A 97 -10.08 -8.99 -2.95
N ARG A 98 -10.20 -7.75 -3.44
CA ARG A 98 -11.30 -6.85 -3.05
C ARG A 98 -12.71 -7.41 -3.31
N LYS A 99 -12.83 -8.42 -4.18
CA LYS A 99 -14.10 -9.09 -4.48
C LYS A 99 -14.42 -10.25 -3.55
N LEU A 100 -13.41 -10.76 -2.85
CA LEU A 100 -13.49 -11.95 -2.00
C LEU A 100 -13.16 -11.65 -0.54
N ALA A 101 -12.46 -10.55 -0.30
CA ALA A 101 -11.91 -10.18 0.98
C ALA A 101 -11.84 -8.65 1.09
N ASN A 102 -11.68 -8.13 2.31
CA ASN A 102 -11.53 -6.70 2.57
C ASN A 102 -10.10 -6.20 2.29
N ILE A 103 -9.47 -6.67 1.19
CA ILE A 103 -8.09 -6.34 0.80
C ILE A 103 -8.12 -5.47 -0.45
N HIS A 104 -7.60 -4.25 -0.34
CA HIS A 104 -7.59 -3.23 -1.38
C HIS A 104 -6.14 -2.90 -1.76
N ALA A 105 -5.69 -3.38 -2.92
CA ALA A 105 -4.33 -3.17 -3.41
C ALA A 105 -4.28 -2.08 -4.49
N PHE A 106 -3.33 -1.18 -4.37
CA PHE A 106 -3.05 -0.09 -5.30
C PHE A 106 -1.64 -0.28 -5.84
N ASP A 107 -1.54 -0.76 -7.07
CA ASP A 107 -0.26 -1.12 -7.69
C ASP A 107 0.49 0.10 -8.23
N ARG A 108 -0.19 0.98 -8.96
CA ARG A 108 0.39 2.17 -9.60
C ARG A 108 -0.59 3.33 -9.60
N PRO A 109 -0.11 4.57 -9.71
CA PRO A 109 -0.98 5.73 -9.95
C PRO A 109 -1.87 5.53 -11.18
N SER A 110 -3.15 5.91 -11.11
CA SER A 110 -4.14 5.79 -12.18
C SER A 110 -4.60 7.16 -12.68
N LYS A 111 -4.92 7.28 -13.98
CA LYS A 111 -5.62 8.48 -14.52
C LYS A 111 -7.00 8.66 -13.90
N ASN A 112 -7.66 7.58 -13.55
CA ASN A 112 -8.93 7.61 -12.84
C ASN A 112 -8.67 7.81 -11.34
N ILE A 113 -8.71 9.06 -10.89
CA ILE A 113 -8.42 9.45 -9.51
C ILE A 113 -9.34 8.72 -8.50
N LYS A 114 -10.59 8.45 -8.87
CA LYS A 114 -11.55 7.74 -8.00
C LYS A 114 -11.09 6.32 -7.65
N GLU A 115 -10.37 5.66 -8.55
CA GLU A 115 -9.82 4.33 -8.29
C GLU A 115 -8.69 4.34 -7.24
N MET A 116 -8.15 5.51 -6.94
CA MET A 116 -7.08 5.72 -5.98
C MET A 116 -7.60 6.17 -4.61
N VAL A 117 -8.90 6.15 -4.41
CA VAL A 117 -9.54 6.51 -3.14
C VAL A 117 -10.29 5.30 -2.60
N PHE A 118 -10.01 4.98 -1.35
CA PHE A 118 -10.78 4.03 -0.56
C PHE A 118 -11.76 4.79 0.34
N GLU A 119 -12.99 4.30 0.42
CA GLU A 119 -14.05 4.90 1.23
C GLU A 119 -14.60 3.88 2.22
N TYR A 120 -14.71 4.29 3.49
CA TYR A 120 -15.30 3.49 4.56
C TYR A 120 -15.98 4.39 5.59
N GLY A 121 -17.32 4.38 5.62
CA GLY A 121 -18.11 5.27 6.45
C GLY A 121 -17.78 6.74 6.14
N GLU A 122 -17.32 7.48 7.14
CA GLU A 122 -16.93 8.90 7.01
C GLU A 122 -15.43 9.09 6.63
N LEU A 123 -14.69 7.99 6.44
CA LEU A 123 -13.26 8.01 6.08
C LEU A 123 -13.09 7.92 4.56
N LYS A 124 -12.24 8.77 4.01
CA LYS A 124 -11.61 8.58 2.70
C LYS A 124 -10.10 8.52 2.83
N VAL A 125 -9.50 7.52 2.20
CA VAL A 125 -8.04 7.36 2.12
C VAL A 125 -7.61 7.54 0.67
N ALA A 126 -6.87 8.60 0.39
CA ALA A 126 -6.20 8.79 -0.90
C ALA A 126 -4.91 7.97 -0.92
N CYS A 127 -4.79 7.04 -1.85
CA CYS A 127 -3.68 6.10 -1.97
C CYS A 127 -2.76 6.49 -3.12
N ILE A 128 -1.49 6.77 -2.81
CA ILE A 128 -0.46 7.06 -3.80
C ILE A 128 0.63 5.98 -3.72
N PRO A 129 0.56 4.94 -4.56
CA PRO A 129 1.68 4.02 -4.76
C PRO A 129 2.91 4.79 -5.22
N TYR A 130 4.10 4.19 -5.08
CA TYR A 130 5.34 4.83 -5.53
C TYR A 130 5.16 5.42 -6.94
N PRO A 131 5.26 6.74 -7.08
CA PRO A 131 4.95 7.41 -8.34
C PRO A 131 6.21 7.45 -9.21
N ASP A 132 6.60 6.29 -9.78
CA ASP A 132 7.70 6.22 -10.76
C ASP A 132 7.54 7.31 -11.82
N GLU A 133 8.65 7.98 -12.17
CA GLU A 133 8.64 9.13 -13.07
C GLU A 133 8.01 8.80 -14.44
N ARG A 134 8.26 7.58 -14.95
CA ARG A 134 7.68 7.13 -16.22
C ARG A 134 6.15 7.02 -16.12
N VAL A 135 5.66 6.47 -15.00
CA VAL A 135 4.22 6.33 -14.77
C VAL A 135 3.57 7.70 -14.66
N ILE A 136 4.09 8.58 -13.82
CA ILE A 136 3.55 9.94 -13.64
C ILE A 136 3.59 10.73 -14.95
N THR A 137 4.66 10.61 -15.72
CA THR A 137 4.77 11.31 -17.02
C THR A 137 3.71 10.84 -18.01
N HIS A 138 3.36 9.55 -18.03
CA HIS A 138 2.27 9.03 -18.88
C HIS A 138 0.87 9.44 -18.42
N LEU A 139 0.69 9.83 -17.17
CA LEU A 139 -0.60 10.30 -16.67
C LEU A 139 -0.91 11.75 -17.09
N HIS A 140 0.12 12.53 -17.40
CA HIS A 140 0.01 13.94 -17.78
C HIS A 140 0.37 14.13 -19.25
N GLU A 141 -0.50 14.78 -20.01
CA GLU A 141 -0.29 15.08 -21.45
C GLU A 141 0.72 16.22 -21.65
N GLU A 142 0.89 17.07 -20.65
CA GLU A 142 1.79 18.21 -20.68
C GLU A 142 3.25 17.78 -20.47
N LYS A 143 4.02 17.74 -21.55
CA LYS A 143 5.43 17.30 -21.56
C LYS A 143 6.40 18.28 -20.87
N GLU A 144 6.03 19.57 -20.78
CA GLU A 144 6.91 20.65 -20.32
C GLU A 144 7.04 20.75 -18.78
N ARG A 145 6.16 20.09 -18.02
CA ARG A 145 6.18 20.14 -16.56
C ARG A 145 7.23 19.21 -15.98
N SER A 146 7.90 19.68 -14.94
CA SER A 146 8.82 18.86 -14.14
C SER A 146 8.08 17.71 -13.44
N TYR A 147 8.82 16.67 -13.05
CA TYR A 147 8.27 15.56 -12.30
C TYR A 147 7.58 16.02 -11.00
N ALA A 148 8.20 16.93 -10.25
CA ALA A 148 7.64 17.45 -9.01
C ALA A 148 6.29 18.17 -9.23
N GLU A 149 6.16 18.95 -10.30
CA GLU A 149 4.90 19.62 -10.65
C GLU A 149 3.82 18.61 -11.03
N LYS A 150 4.16 17.55 -11.77
CA LYS A 150 3.22 16.49 -12.13
C LYS A 150 2.72 15.73 -10.89
N VAL A 151 3.61 15.40 -9.96
CA VAL A 151 3.25 14.78 -8.67
C VAL A 151 2.35 15.71 -7.87
N ALA A 152 2.68 17.00 -7.77
CA ALA A 152 1.87 17.99 -7.06
C ALA A 152 0.47 18.10 -7.62
N LEU A 153 0.31 18.11 -8.95
CA LEU A 153 -1.00 18.10 -9.61
C LEU A 153 -1.80 16.83 -9.29
N TYR A 154 -1.14 15.68 -9.32
CA TYR A 154 -1.76 14.40 -8.96
C TYR A 154 -2.26 14.42 -7.53
N MET A 155 -1.43 14.88 -6.59
CA MET A 155 -1.80 15.05 -5.17
C MET A 155 -2.98 16.02 -5.01
N LYS A 156 -2.99 17.13 -5.75
CA LYS A 156 -4.10 18.09 -5.72
C LYS A 156 -5.41 17.48 -6.21
N ALA A 157 -5.36 16.66 -7.25
CA ALA A 157 -6.54 15.94 -7.76
C ALA A 157 -7.09 14.97 -6.69
N LEU A 158 -6.22 14.20 -6.03
CA LEU A 158 -6.61 13.30 -4.93
C LEU A 158 -7.17 14.08 -3.73
N ALA A 159 -6.55 15.19 -3.34
CA ALA A 159 -7.04 16.04 -2.25
C ALA A 159 -8.47 16.57 -2.54
N ASN A 160 -8.76 16.91 -3.79
CA ASN A 160 -10.11 17.31 -4.19
C ASN A 160 -11.12 16.17 -4.08
N GLU A 161 -10.73 14.93 -4.45
CA GLU A 161 -11.62 13.77 -4.41
C GLU A 161 -12.01 13.37 -2.97
N VAL A 162 -11.13 13.63 -2.00
CA VAL A 162 -11.41 13.32 -0.58
C VAL A 162 -11.96 14.50 0.21
N ARG A 163 -12.20 15.64 -0.44
CA ARG A 163 -12.49 16.92 0.22
C ARG A 163 -13.73 16.90 1.11
N ASP A 164 -14.76 16.17 0.71
CA ASP A 164 -16.07 16.08 1.37
C ASP A 164 -16.10 15.12 2.56
N ALA A 165 -15.09 14.27 2.74
CA ALA A 165 -15.04 13.34 3.85
C ALA A 165 -14.79 14.06 5.19
N ARG A 166 -15.34 13.49 6.26
CA ARG A 166 -15.07 13.95 7.63
C ARG A 166 -13.64 13.63 8.06
N TYR A 167 -13.21 12.41 7.80
CA TYR A 167 -11.84 11.94 8.07
C TYR A 167 -11.10 11.70 6.76
N LYS A 168 -9.93 12.30 6.62
CA LYS A 168 -9.11 12.26 5.40
C LYS A 168 -7.72 11.77 5.73
N VAL A 169 -7.27 10.78 4.99
CA VAL A 169 -5.90 10.24 5.11
C VAL A 169 -5.25 10.25 3.73
N LEU A 170 -4.01 10.70 3.67
CA LEU A 170 -3.14 10.49 2.53
C LEU A 170 -2.16 9.37 2.88
N MET A 171 -2.26 8.27 2.16
CA MET A 171 -1.35 7.14 2.24
C MET A 171 -0.42 7.18 1.03
N ALA A 172 0.84 7.49 1.25
CA ALA A 172 1.81 7.66 0.18
C ALA A 172 3.17 7.07 0.55
N ARG A 173 3.88 6.56 -0.44
CA ARG A 173 5.28 6.19 -0.28
C ARG A 173 6.16 7.42 -0.49
N ARG A 174 7.20 7.58 0.36
CA ARG A 174 8.16 8.70 0.27
C ARG A 174 8.84 8.72 -1.10
N LEU A 175 8.90 9.91 -1.67
CA LEU A 175 9.74 10.23 -2.82
C LEU A 175 11.16 10.51 -2.32
N HIS A 176 12.16 9.87 -2.90
CA HIS A 176 13.57 10.19 -2.67
C HIS A 176 14.06 11.15 -3.73
#